data_2216c1d175e47dcee597433d72bb53d7
#
_entry.id   2216c1d175e47dcee597433d72bb53d7
#
_cell.length_a   1.000
_cell.length_b   1.000
_cell.length_c   1.000
_cell.angle_alpha   90.00
_cell.angle_beta   90.00
_cell.angle_gamma   90.00
#
_symmetry.space_group_name_H-M   'P 1'
#
loop_
_entity.id
_entity.type
_entity.pdbx_description
1 polymer ?
#
loop_
_entity_poly.entity_id
_entity_poly.type
_entity_poly.pdbx_seq_one_letter_code
_entity_poly.pdbx_strand_id
1 'polypeptide(L)'
;RKRGAGLGGGHDEREQTLNQLLVEMDGFAENAGIIILAATNRPDVLDPALLRPGRFDRQIVIGIPDIVGREEIFRIHSRNKPLAEGVDPKVLARRTPGFSPADIENMLNEAALLAARRNGMKIRMEEIEEAITKVIAGPEKKSRVISEEERKLTAYHEAGHAVVAHVLPKTDPVHQ
;
A
#
# COMPACT_ATOMS: atom_id res chain seq x y z
N ARG A 1 21.71 47.56 -12.16
CA ARG A 1 20.97 46.80 -13.20
C ARG A 1 21.63 45.44 -13.37
N LYS A 2 21.16 44.45 -12.64
CA LYS A 2 21.46 43.04 -12.93
C LYS A 2 20.12 42.31 -13.17
N ARG A 3 19.88 41.90 -14.40
CA ARG A 3 18.83 40.94 -14.75
C ARG A 3 19.17 39.62 -14.09
N GLY A 4 18.33 39.16 -13.19
CA GLY A 4 18.37 37.79 -12.67
C GLY A 4 17.94 36.87 -13.80
N ALA A 5 18.89 36.14 -14.36
CA ALA A 5 18.65 35.05 -15.28
C ALA A 5 18.44 33.79 -14.46
N GLY A 6 17.36 33.07 -14.75
CA GLY A 6 17.31 31.64 -14.57
C GLY A 6 16.66 31.13 -13.30
N LEU A 7 15.37 30.81 -13.39
CA LEU A 7 14.69 29.69 -12.70
C LEU A 7 13.31 29.39 -13.35
N GLY A 8 13.08 29.86 -14.60
CA GLY A 8 11.80 29.72 -15.31
C GLY A 8 11.67 28.51 -16.26
N GLY A 9 12.76 27.88 -16.68
CA GLY A 9 12.72 26.90 -17.78
C GLY A 9 11.86 25.66 -17.50
N GLY A 10 11.81 25.17 -16.28
CA GLY A 10 11.05 23.97 -15.97
C GLY A 10 9.54 24.17 -15.79
N HIS A 11 9.09 25.39 -15.52
CA HIS A 11 7.66 25.74 -15.46
C HIS A 11 7.07 25.89 -16.85
N ASP A 12 7.78 26.61 -17.74
CA ASP A 12 7.34 26.86 -19.12
C ASP A 12 7.21 25.54 -19.91
N GLU A 13 8.17 24.63 -19.77
CA GLU A 13 8.10 23.30 -20.42
C GLU A 13 6.91 22.46 -19.95
N ARG A 14 6.61 22.47 -18.65
CA ARG A 14 5.46 21.73 -18.08
C ARG A 14 4.14 22.31 -18.55
N GLU A 15 4.04 23.63 -18.56
CA GLU A 15 2.85 24.34 -19.03
C GLU A 15 2.63 24.11 -20.52
N GLN A 16 3.69 24.11 -21.32
CA GLN A 16 3.62 23.81 -22.75
C GLN A 16 3.18 22.36 -22.99
N THR A 17 3.74 21.40 -22.25
CA THR A 17 3.36 19.98 -22.32
C THR A 17 1.89 19.76 -21.94
N LEU A 18 1.44 20.43 -20.86
CA LEU A 18 0.05 20.36 -20.43
C LEU A 18 -0.88 20.93 -21.51
N ASN A 19 -0.57 22.11 -22.06
CA ASN A 19 -1.37 22.71 -23.12
C ASN A 19 -1.45 21.83 -24.35
N GLN A 20 -0.36 21.19 -24.75
CA GLN A 20 -0.37 20.25 -25.86
C GLN A 20 -1.23 19.02 -25.57
N LEU A 21 -1.14 18.44 -24.36
CA LEU A 21 -1.99 17.35 -23.95
C LEU A 21 -3.49 17.72 -24.02
N LEU A 22 -3.84 18.91 -23.55
CA LEU A 22 -5.22 19.42 -23.60
C LEU A 22 -5.71 19.57 -25.04
N VAL A 23 -4.87 20.08 -25.94
CA VAL A 23 -5.20 20.21 -27.38
C VAL A 23 -5.41 18.84 -28.03
N GLU A 24 -4.53 17.89 -27.76
CA GLU A 24 -4.68 16.53 -28.28
C GLU A 24 -5.94 15.84 -27.74
N MET A 25 -6.26 16.02 -26.45
CA MET A 25 -7.49 15.47 -25.86
C MET A 25 -8.75 16.07 -26.50
N ASP A 26 -8.77 17.40 -26.71
CA ASP A 26 -9.88 18.08 -27.37
C ASP A 26 -9.96 17.75 -28.88
N GLY A 27 -8.83 17.35 -29.48
CA GLY A 27 -8.75 16.92 -30.88
C GLY A 27 -9.24 15.50 -31.15
N PHE A 28 -9.39 14.66 -30.11
CA PHE A 28 -10.04 13.34 -30.22
C PHE A 28 -11.57 13.46 -30.34
N ALA A 29 -12.03 14.39 -31.17
CA ALA A 29 -13.43 14.71 -31.34
C ALA A 29 -14.29 13.49 -31.64
N GLU A 30 -15.38 13.49 -31.01
CA GLU A 30 -16.73 12.88 -31.12
C GLU A 30 -16.91 11.46 -31.71
N ASN A 31 -15.96 10.84 -32.44
CA ASN A 31 -16.21 9.56 -33.10
C ASN A 31 -15.03 8.58 -33.16
N ALA A 32 -13.94 8.81 -32.47
CA ALA A 32 -12.76 7.94 -32.60
C ALA A 32 -12.85 6.63 -31.80
N GLY A 33 -13.84 6.47 -30.91
CA GLY A 33 -13.94 5.29 -30.05
C GLY A 33 -12.77 5.11 -29.09
N ILE A 34 -12.02 6.19 -28.81
CA ILE A 34 -10.84 6.19 -27.92
C ILE A 34 -11.30 6.50 -26.52
N ILE A 35 -10.85 5.67 -25.56
CA ILE A 35 -11.02 5.91 -24.13
C ILE A 35 -9.65 6.23 -23.54
N ILE A 36 -9.52 7.41 -22.93
CA ILE A 36 -8.29 7.84 -22.28
C ILE A 36 -8.41 7.54 -20.77
N LEU A 37 -7.44 6.82 -20.24
CA LEU A 37 -7.34 6.49 -18.82
C LEU A 37 -6.04 7.07 -18.27
N ALA A 38 -6.14 7.74 -17.13
CA ALA A 38 -4.99 8.22 -16.36
C ALA A 38 -5.12 7.79 -14.90
N ALA A 39 -4.01 7.56 -14.23
CA ALA A 39 -3.98 7.24 -12.82
C ALA A 39 -2.97 8.13 -12.09
N THR A 40 -3.33 8.55 -10.88
CA THR A 40 -2.46 9.34 -10.01
C THR A 40 -2.74 9.02 -8.55
N ASN A 41 -1.71 9.07 -7.73
CA ASN A 41 -1.85 9.03 -6.26
C ASN A 41 -2.04 10.45 -5.67
N ARG A 42 -1.94 11.49 -6.50
CA ARG A 42 -2.06 12.87 -6.07
C ARG A 42 -3.05 13.63 -6.95
N PRO A 43 -4.35 13.45 -6.72
CA PRO A 43 -5.37 14.19 -7.45
C PRO A 43 -5.33 15.71 -7.15
N ASP A 44 -4.78 16.08 -5.97
CA ASP A 44 -4.61 17.46 -5.52
C ASP A 44 -3.68 18.33 -6.38
N VAL A 45 -2.77 17.72 -7.14
CA VAL A 45 -1.81 18.41 -8.00
C VAL A 45 -2.24 18.48 -9.46
N LEU A 46 -3.37 17.88 -9.82
CA LEU A 46 -3.89 17.92 -11.19
C LEU A 46 -4.40 19.32 -11.52
N ASP A 47 -4.08 19.76 -12.74
CA ASP A 47 -4.65 21.00 -13.26
C ASP A 47 -6.17 20.82 -13.43
N PRO A 48 -7.01 21.76 -12.91
CA PRO A 48 -8.46 21.71 -13.05
C PRO A 48 -8.94 21.66 -14.50
N ALA A 49 -8.14 22.13 -15.46
CA ALA A 49 -8.46 22.05 -16.87
C ALA A 49 -8.53 20.62 -17.40
N LEU A 50 -7.78 19.69 -16.81
CA LEU A 50 -7.83 18.24 -17.14
C LEU A 50 -9.14 17.58 -16.70
N LEU A 51 -9.80 18.12 -15.68
CA LEU A 51 -10.99 17.52 -15.05
C LEU A 51 -12.30 18.08 -15.63
N ARG A 52 -12.21 18.92 -16.69
CA ARG A 52 -13.41 19.47 -17.35
C ARG A 52 -14.12 18.41 -18.19
N PRO A 53 -15.46 18.56 -18.39
CA PRO A 53 -16.23 17.72 -19.28
C PRO A 53 -15.58 17.61 -20.67
N GLY A 54 -15.58 16.40 -21.24
CA GLY A 54 -14.93 16.12 -22.53
C GLY A 54 -13.45 15.70 -22.43
N ARG A 55 -12.88 15.70 -21.19
CA ARG A 55 -11.51 15.25 -20.89
C ARG A 55 -11.57 14.13 -19.86
N PHE A 56 -10.96 14.27 -18.68
CA PHE A 56 -11.12 13.33 -17.57
C PHE A 56 -12.37 13.68 -16.74
N ASP A 57 -13.52 13.49 -17.33
CA ASP A 57 -14.82 13.82 -16.75
C ASP A 57 -15.29 12.81 -15.69
N ARG A 58 -14.72 11.62 -15.68
CA ARG A 58 -15.05 10.57 -14.71
C ARG A 58 -13.85 10.27 -13.81
N GLN A 59 -14.02 10.54 -12.53
CA GLN A 59 -13.04 10.23 -11.51
C GLN A 59 -13.47 9.01 -10.73
N ILE A 60 -12.60 8.02 -10.61
CA ILE A 60 -12.81 6.79 -9.85
C ILE A 60 -11.77 6.74 -8.75
N VAL A 61 -12.20 6.79 -7.49
CA VAL A 61 -11.32 6.64 -6.34
C VAL A 61 -11.19 5.14 -6.04
N ILE A 62 -9.95 4.63 -6.11
CA ILE A 62 -9.63 3.26 -5.70
C ILE A 62 -9.20 3.32 -4.24
N GLY A 63 -10.06 2.87 -3.36
CA GLY A 63 -9.79 2.80 -1.92
C GLY A 63 -8.98 1.56 -1.52
N ILE A 64 -8.69 1.48 -0.22
CA ILE A 64 -8.10 0.28 0.39
C ILE A 64 -9.11 -0.88 0.26
N PRO A 65 -8.67 -2.08 -0.13
CA PRO A 65 -9.56 -3.21 -0.35
C PRO A 65 -10.22 -3.68 0.97
N ASP A 66 -11.47 -4.09 0.88
CA ASP A 66 -12.17 -4.80 1.93
C ASP A 66 -11.62 -6.22 2.13
N ILE A 67 -12.17 -6.99 3.05
CA ILE A 67 -11.69 -8.34 3.36
C ILE A 67 -11.79 -9.29 2.15
N VAL A 68 -12.85 -9.15 1.34
CA VAL A 68 -13.06 -9.98 0.13
C VAL A 68 -12.05 -9.59 -0.94
N GLY A 69 -11.88 -8.29 -1.16
CA GLY A 69 -10.87 -7.77 -2.09
C GLY A 69 -9.46 -8.21 -1.70
N ARG A 70 -9.11 -8.18 -0.41
CA ARG A 70 -7.79 -8.68 0.04
C ARG A 70 -7.63 -10.18 -0.19
N GLU A 71 -8.65 -10.99 0.03
CA GLU A 71 -8.60 -12.42 -0.27
C GLU A 71 -8.27 -12.68 -1.75
N GLU A 72 -8.93 -11.97 -2.66
CA GLU A 72 -8.66 -12.09 -4.10
C GLU A 72 -7.25 -11.60 -4.47
N ILE A 73 -6.78 -10.51 -3.86
CA ILE A 73 -5.42 -9.99 -4.05
C ILE A 73 -4.40 -11.03 -3.57
N PHE A 74 -4.60 -11.65 -2.43
CA PHE A 74 -3.76 -12.77 -1.96
C PHE A 74 -3.71 -13.91 -2.96
N ARG A 75 -4.85 -14.32 -3.52
CA ARG A 75 -4.90 -15.38 -4.54
C ARG A 75 -4.11 -15.01 -5.79
N ILE A 76 -4.17 -13.75 -6.22
CA ILE A 76 -3.44 -13.28 -7.39
C ILE A 76 -1.93 -13.31 -7.14
N HIS A 77 -1.46 -12.71 -6.04
CA HIS A 77 -0.03 -12.57 -5.74
C HIS A 77 0.62 -13.86 -5.24
N SER A 78 -0.17 -14.87 -4.85
CA SER A 78 0.33 -16.18 -4.45
C SER A 78 0.45 -17.20 -5.57
N ARG A 79 -0.07 -16.95 -6.77
CA ARG A 79 -0.10 -17.91 -7.90
C ARG A 79 1.26 -18.51 -8.24
N ASN A 80 2.32 -17.71 -8.15
CA ASN A 80 3.69 -18.11 -8.51
C ASN A 80 4.58 -18.31 -7.28
N LYS A 81 4.01 -18.48 -6.10
CA LYS A 81 4.75 -18.67 -4.85
C LYS A 81 4.45 -20.04 -4.26
N PRO A 82 5.46 -20.79 -3.81
CA PRO A 82 5.28 -22.12 -3.23
C PRO A 82 4.74 -22.00 -1.79
N LEU A 83 3.43 -21.86 -1.64
CA LEU A 83 2.80 -21.85 -0.33
C LEU A 83 2.74 -23.27 0.25
N ALA A 84 2.89 -23.39 1.57
CA ALA A 84 2.69 -24.65 2.29
C ALA A 84 1.19 -24.96 2.44
N GLU A 85 0.88 -26.23 2.66
CA GLU A 85 -0.47 -26.64 3.04
C GLU A 85 -0.89 -25.96 4.34
N GLY A 86 -2.14 -25.45 4.39
CA GLY A 86 -2.66 -24.70 5.54
C GLY A 86 -2.52 -23.20 5.46
N VAL A 87 -1.83 -22.63 4.45
CA VAL A 87 -1.85 -21.19 4.18
C VAL A 87 -3.12 -20.84 3.42
N ASP A 88 -4.11 -20.31 4.14
CA ASP A 88 -5.42 -19.95 3.58
C ASP A 88 -5.51 -18.41 3.34
N PRO A 89 -5.75 -17.98 2.09
CA PRO A 89 -5.97 -16.56 1.77
C PRO A 89 -7.05 -15.89 2.60
N LYS A 90 -8.10 -16.62 3.02
CA LYS A 90 -9.15 -16.09 3.89
C LYS A 90 -8.64 -15.71 5.27
N VAL A 91 -7.77 -16.55 5.84
CA VAL A 91 -7.14 -16.28 7.14
C VAL A 91 -6.21 -15.07 7.02
N LEU A 92 -5.43 -15.02 5.95
CA LEU A 92 -4.51 -13.90 5.70
C LEU A 92 -5.26 -12.57 5.52
N ALA A 93 -6.37 -12.57 4.78
CA ALA A 93 -7.19 -11.38 4.59
C ALA A 93 -7.78 -10.82 5.90
N ARG A 94 -8.09 -11.68 6.87
CA ARG A 94 -8.55 -11.27 8.21
C ARG A 94 -7.42 -10.68 9.05
N ARG A 95 -6.18 -11.16 8.88
CA ARG A 95 -5.00 -10.75 9.65
C ARG A 95 -4.32 -9.50 9.11
N THR A 96 -4.74 -9.00 7.95
CA THR A 96 -4.13 -7.84 7.28
C THR A 96 -5.12 -6.69 7.07
N PRO A 97 -5.82 -6.21 8.13
CA PRO A 97 -6.70 -5.06 7.99
C PRO A 97 -5.90 -3.83 7.53
N GLY A 98 -6.45 -3.08 6.59
CA GLY A 98 -5.83 -1.86 6.09
C GLY A 98 -4.70 -2.04 5.08
N PHE A 99 -4.31 -3.27 4.73
CA PHE A 99 -3.28 -3.51 3.73
C PHE A 99 -3.77 -3.12 2.33
N SER A 100 -2.92 -2.39 1.62
CA SER A 100 -3.06 -2.14 0.19
C SER A 100 -2.62 -3.36 -0.63
N PRO A 101 -2.93 -3.42 -1.94
CA PRO A 101 -2.40 -4.46 -2.83
C PRO A 101 -0.87 -4.54 -2.81
N ALA A 102 -0.20 -3.39 -2.74
CA ALA A 102 1.26 -3.32 -2.67
C ALA A 102 1.81 -3.88 -1.34
N ASP A 103 1.13 -3.65 -0.22
CA ASP A 103 1.52 -4.21 1.08
C ASP A 103 1.40 -5.73 1.07
N ILE A 104 0.34 -6.27 0.46
CA ILE A 104 0.13 -7.71 0.33
C ILE A 104 1.21 -8.34 -0.54
N GLU A 105 1.55 -7.74 -1.67
CA GLU A 105 2.64 -8.21 -2.52
C GLU A 105 3.97 -8.19 -1.78
N ASN A 106 4.31 -7.07 -1.13
CA ASN A 106 5.53 -6.91 -0.34
C ASN A 106 5.62 -7.94 0.78
N MET A 107 4.54 -8.14 1.53
CA MET A 107 4.46 -9.14 2.60
C MET A 107 4.72 -10.55 2.09
N LEU A 108 4.12 -10.95 0.97
CA LEU A 108 4.37 -12.27 0.37
C LEU A 108 5.79 -12.42 -0.16
N ASN A 109 6.42 -11.35 -0.66
CA ASN A 109 7.82 -11.36 -1.07
C ASN A 109 8.75 -11.49 0.15
N GLU A 110 8.48 -10.75 1.23
CA GLU A 110 9.24 -10.87 2.48
C GLU A 110 9.11 -12.27 3.09
N ALA A 111 7.92 -12.86 3.10
CA ALA A 111 7.70 -14.24 3.57
C ALA A 111 8.50 -15.25 2.74
N ALA A 112 8.56 -15.06 1.42
CA ALA A 112 9.39 -15.91 0.55
C ALA A 112 10.88 -15.78 0.85
N LEU A 113 11.37 -14.55 1.13
CA LEU A 113 12.76 -14.32 1.54
C LEU A 113 13.07 -14.96 2.91
N LEU A 114 12.13 -14.91 3.85
CA LEU A 114 12.28 -15.55 5.16
C LEU A 114 12.32 -17.07 5.04
N ALA A 115 11.46 -17.66 4.21
CA ALA A 115 11.49 -19.10 3.91
C ALA A 115 12.82 -19.51 3.29
N ALA A 116 13.32 -18.76 2.30
CA ALA A 116 14.61 -19.03 1.67
C ALA A 116 15.78 -18.93 2.65
N ARG A 117 15.80 -17.95 3.56
CA ARG A 117 16.83 -17.80 4.62
C ARG A 117 16.84 -18.99 5.58
N ARG A 118 15.69 -19.64 5.80
CA ARG A 118 15.54 -20.85 6.63
C ARG A 118 15.73 -22.12 5.83
N ASN A 119 16.21 -22.05 4.59
CA ASN A 119 16.34 -23.18 3.66
C ASN A 119 15.02 -23.93 3.43
N GLY A 120 13.88 -23.23 3.59
CA GLY A 120 12.54 -23.76 3.34
C GLY A 120 12.22 -23.76 1.85
N MET A 121 11.60 -24.84 1.38
CA MET A 121 11.13 -24.98 -0.01
C MET A 121 9.73 -24.40 -0.21
N LYS A 122 9.00 -24.15 0.86
CA LYS A 122 7.64 -23.62 0.86
C LYS A 122 7.50 -22.52 1.92
N ILE A 123 6.64 -21.56 1.64
CA ILE A 123 6.30 -20.46 2.56
C ILE A 123 5.23 -20.98 3.53
N ARG A 124 5.54 -21.00 4.80
CA ARG A 124 4.62 -21.44 5.87
C ARG A 124 3.94 -20.23 6.50
N MET A 125 2.95 -20.50 7.33
CA MET A 125 2.25 -19.44 8.06
C MET A 125 3.21 -18.62 8.97
N GLU A 126 4.22 -19.28 9.57
CA GLU A 126 5.22 -18.61 10.42
C GLU A 126 5.99 -17.49 9.69
N GLU A 127 6.44 -17.76 8.47
CA GLU A 127 7.12 -16.76 7.67
C GLU A 127 6.19 -15.61 7.26
N ILE A 128 4.92 -15.91 7.03
CA ILE A 128 3.91 -14.91 6.69
C ILE A 128 3.61 -14.03 7.90
N GLU A 129 3.45 -14.59 9.09
CA GLU A 129 3.20 -13.83 10.34
C GLU A 129 4.38 -12.90 10.67
N GLU A 130 5.60 -13.38 10.52
CA GLU A 130 6.79 -12.54 10.67
C GLU A 130 6.84 -11.42 9.62
N ALA A 131 6.47 -11.74 8.37
CA ALA A 131 6.41 -10.74 7.30
C ALA A 131 5.31 -9.70 7.54
N ILE A 132 4.13 -10.08 8.03
CA ILE A 132 3.06 -9.15 8.43
C ILE A 132 3.60 -8.18 9.50
N THR A 133 4.21 -8.70 10.53
CA THR A 133 4.80 -7.89 11.62
C THR A 133 5.85 -6.92 11.07
N LYS A 134 6.69 -7.38 10.16
CA LYS A 134 7.73 -6.56 9.52
C LYS A 134 7.15 -5.44 8.64
N VAL A 135 6.07 -5.70 7.92
CA VAL A 135 5.40 -4.68 7.09
C VAL A 135 4.72 -3.63 7.95
N ILE A 136 4.08 -4.02 9.06
CA ILE A 136 3.40 -3.11 9.98
C ILE A 136 4.39 -2.30 10.82
N ALA A 137 5.37 -2.95 11.44
CA ALA A 137 6.30 -2.33 12.38
C ALA A 137 7.56 -1.74 11.70
N GLY A 138 7.77 -2.04 10.42
CA GLY A 138 9.02 -1.75 9.73
C GLY A 138 10.15 -2.73 10.11
N PRO A 139 11.34 -2.57 9.52
CA PRO A 139 12.46 -3.45 9.79
C PRO A 139 12.88 -3.36 11.26
N GLU A 140 13.00 -4.52 11.90
CA GLU A 140 13.42 -4.64 13.28
C GLU A 140 14.79 -3.99 13.49
N LYS A 141 14.85 -2.97 14.37
CA LYS A 141 16.11 -2.34 14.73
C LYS A 141 16.89 -3.24 15.71
N LYS A 142 17.59 -4.23 15.18
CA LYS A 142 18.40 -5.18 15.97
C LYS A 142 19.53 -4.53 16.81
N SER A 143 19.81 -3.25 16.60
CA SER A 143 20.88 -2.53 17.28
C SER A 143 20.44 -1.77 18.53
N ARG A 144 19.14 -1.73 18.88
CA ARG A 144 18.67 -1.06 20.09
C ARG A 144 18.76 -2.01 21.27
N VAL A 145 19.73 -1.80 22.12
CA VAL A 145 19.82 -2.45 23.44
C VAL A 145 18.75 -1.80 24.31
N ILE A 146 17.63 -2.49 24.52
CA ILE A 146 16.57 -2.05 25.43
C ILE A 146 17.01 -2.43 26.85
N SER A 147 17.02 -1.48 27.76
CA SER A 147 17.33 -1.75 29.19
C SER A 147 16.25 -2.64 29.81
N GLU A 148 16.59 -3.39 30.87
CA GLU A 148 15.60 -4.21 31.57
C GLU A 148 14.43 -3.41 32.14
N GLU A 149 14.68 -2.19 32.58
CA GLU A 149 13.65 -1.27 33.07
C GLU A 149 12.71 -0.82 31.97
N GLU A 150 13.26 -0.44 30.83
CA GLU A 150 12.47 -0.06 29.64
C GLU A 150 11.64 -1.25 29.13
N ARG A 151 12.20 -2.45 29.14
CA ARG A 151 11.50 -3.68 28.79
C ARG A 151 10.33 -4.00 29.72
N LYS A 152 10.52 -3.85 31.03
CA LYS A 152 9.43 -4.03 31.99
C LYS A 152 8.35 -2.98 31.85
N LEU A 153 8.71 -1.72 31.68
CA LEU A 153 7.75 -0.63 31.49
C LEU A 153 6.88 -0.86 30.23
N THR A 154 7.52 -1.21 29.12
CA THR A 154 6.81 -1.54 27.87
C THR A 154 5.89 -2.74 28.04
N ALA A 155 6.36 -3.82 28.71
CA ALA A 155 5.55 -5.01 28.96
C ALA A 155 4.29 -4.69 29.79
N TYR A 156 4.41 -3.86 30.84
CA TYR A 156 3.25 -3.44 31.63
C TYR A 156 2.29 -2.56 30.81
N HIS A 157 2.82 -1.69 29.96
CA HIS A 157 2.02 -0.84 29.09
C HIS A 157 1.19 -1.66 28.10
N GLU A 158 1.83 -2.58 27.38
CA GLU A 158 1.17 -3.47 26.43
C GLU A 158 0.17 -4.43 27.10
N ALA A 159 0.54 -4.96 28.27
CA ALA A 159 -0.39 -5.78 29.06
C ALA A 159 -1.63 -4.97 29.49
N GLY A 160 -1.46 -3.69 29.82
CA GLY A 160 -2.56 -2.79 30.13
C GLY A 160 -3.52 -2.61 28.96
N HIS A 161 -3.00 -2.40 27.76
CA HIS A 161 -3.80 -2.34 26.53
C HIS A 161 -4.54 -3.64 26.27
N ALA A 162 -3.87 -4.77 26.39
CA ALA A 162 -4.47 -6.11 26.17
C ALA A 162 -5.61 -6.38 27.15
N VAL A 163 -5.44 -6.06 28.45
CA VAL A 163 -6.49 -6.22 29.49
C VAL A 163 -7.68 -5.32 29.19
N VAL A 164 -7.46 -4.05 28.85
CA VAL A 164 -8.54 -3.10 28.52
C VAL A 164 -9.31 -3.56 27.27
N ALA A 165 -8.59 -3.98 26.25
CA ALA A 165 -9.21 -4.51 25.04
C ALA A 165 -10.02 -5.79 25.29
N HIS A 166 -9.55 -6.66 26.19
CA HIS A 166 -10.26 -7.89 26.55
C HIS A 166 -11.55 -7.64 27.37
N VAL A 167 -11.56 -6.60 28.21
CA VAL A 167 -12.68 -6.30 29.11
C VAL A 167 -13.76 -5.45 28.44
N LEU A 168 -13.41 -4.63 27.44
CA LEU A 168 -14.38 -3.78 26.76
C LEU A 168 -15.21 -4.55 25.71
N PRO A 169 -16.55 -4.43 25.73
CA PRO A 169 -17.42 -5.29 24.92
C PRO A 169 -17.50 -4.93 23.42
N LYS A 170 -16.81 -3.88 22.99
CA LYS A 170 -16.83 -3.38 21.59
C LYS A 170 -15.44 -3.25 20.95
N THR A 171 -14.45 -3.90 21.51
CA THR A 171 -13.09 -3.93 20.95
C THR A 171 -12.89 -5.17 20.10
N ASP A 172 -12.05 -5.06 19.07
CA ASP A 172 -11.63 -6.23 18.30
C ASP A 172 -10.90 -7.23 19.21
N PRO A 173 -11.09 -8.55 18.99
CA PRO A 173 -10.45 -9.57 19.80
C PRO A 173 -8.92 -9.46 19.72
N VAL A 174 -8.27 -9.50 20.88
CA VAL A 174 -6.81 -9.50 20.97
C VAL A 174 -6.30 -10.85 20.46
N HIS A 175 -5.66 -10.85 19.29
CA HIS A 175 -4.96 -12.02 18.75
C HIS A 175 -3.46 -11.86 18.99
N GLN A 176 -2.84 -12.93 19.52
CA GLN A 176 -1.38 -13.04 19.56
C GLN A 176 -0.83 -13.24 18.16
#